data_a952a9bf1412710abbd2a90276e23176
#
_entry.id   a952a9bf1412710abbd2a90276e23176
#
_cell.length_a   1.000
_cell.length_b   1.000
_cell.length_c   1.000
_cell.angle_alpha   90.00
_cell.angle_beta   90.00
_cell.angle_gamma   90.00
#
_symmetry.space_group_name_H-M   'P 1'
#
loop_
_entity.id
_entity.type
_entity.pdbx_description
1 polymer ?
#
loop_
_entity_poly.entity_id
_entity_poly.type
_entity_poly.pdbx_seq_one_letter_code
_entity_poly.pdbx_strand_id
1 'polypeptide(L)'
;MLIYLKADTVLWYYSGFAVPTILMVTVAMPLWAKQPYGMPVHRVRIIQCYAHLYALKDSLLGQAAAWVPSGGGASRSSSKAYRSSVVLMVTWTTASTVAIIGGSAWRMLEFPWYHFVPAIALAAGSFCLNMSTLVHR
;
A
#
# COMPACT_ATOMS: atom_id res chain seq x y z
N MET A 1 0.92 14.73 -5.56
CA MET A 1 1.58 15.80 -4.79
C MET A 1 3.08 15.57 -4.59
N LEU A 2 3.57 14.33 -4.52
CA LEU A 2 5.01 14.00 -4.43
C LEU A 2 5.84 14.36 -5.67
N ILE A 3 5.21 14.65 -6.80
CA ILE A 3 5.86 14.95 -8.08
C ILE A 3 6.12 16.46 -8.25
N TYR A 4 5.51 17.31 -7.43
CA TYR A 4 5.66 18.75 -7.46
C TYR A 4 6.70 19.18 -6.43
N LEU A 5 7.97 18.94 -6.74
CA LEU A 5 9.06 19.49 -5.96
C LEU A 5 9.23 20.97 -6.34
N LYS A 6 8.96 21.86 -5.39
CA LYS A 6 9.41 23.22 -5.44
C LYS A 6 10.94 23.23 -5.36
N ALA A 7 11.62 24.07 -6.10
CA ALA A 7 13.09 24.14 -6.12
C ALA A 7 13.72 24.31 -4.72
N ASP A 8 12.97 24.87 -3.77
CA ASP A 8 13.41 25.14 -2.39
C ASP A 8 13.01 24.05 -1.38
N THR A 9 12.50 22.90 -1.84
CA THR A 9 12.04 21.88 -0.91
C THR A 9 13.21 21.04 -0.41
N VAL A 10 13.61 21.28 0.82
CA VAL A 10 14.71 20.58 1.48
C VAL A 10 14.29 19.15 1.84
N LEU A 11 15.13 18.17 1.54
CA LEU A 11 14.93 16.74 1.81
C LEU A 11 14.54 16.46 3.28
N TRP A 12 14.95 17.30 4.22
CA TRP A 12 14.66 17.23 5.64
C TRP A 12 13.16 17.29 5.98
N TYR A 13 12.34 17.98 5.20
CA TYR A 13 10.89 18.02 5.44
C TYR A 13 10.23 16.67 5.21
N TYR A 14 10.70 15.92 4.22
CA TYR A 14 10.20 14.56 3.96
C TYR A 14 10.71 13.56 4.99
N SER A 15 11.97 13.67 5.41
CA SER A 15 12.54 12.81 6.46
C SER A 15 11.90 13.07 7.82
N GLY A 16 11.56 14.32 8.15
CA GLY A 16 10.85 14.68 9.38
C GLY A 16 9.47 14.01 9.51
N PHE A 17 8.82 13.69 8.40
CA PHE A 17 7.56 12.92 8.42
C PHE A 17 7.77 11.42 8.25
N ALA A 18 8.63 10.99 7.34
CA ALA A 18 8.84 9.58 7.03
C ALA A 18 9.52 8.82 8.17
N VAL A 19 10.53 9.40 8.79
CA VAL A 19 11.28 8.73 9.87
C VAL A 19 10.41 8.43 11.10
N PRO A 20 9.65 9.37 11.67
CA PRO A 20 8.72 9.08 12.77
C PRO A 20 7.67 8.04 12.40
N THR A 21 7.14 8.10 11.18
CA THR A 21 6.13 7.14 10.71
C THR A 21 6.71 5.72 10.62
N ILE A 22 7.91 5.59 10.07
CA ILE A 22 8.60 4.29 9.98
C ILE A 22 8.91 3.78 11.39
N LEU A 23 9.47 4.60 12.28
CA LEU A 23 9.77 4.23 13.66
C LEU A 23 8.51 3.83 14.42
N MET A 24 7.41 4.55 14.24
CA MET A 24 6.13 4.21 14.86
C MET A 24 5.64 2.82 14.44
N VAL A 25 5.71 2.51 13.16
CA VAL A 25 5.20 1.23 12.62
C VAL A 25 6.15 0.07 12.91
N THR A 26 7.47 0.27 12.82
CA THR A 26 8.46 -0.81 12.90
C THR A 26 8.95 -1.07 14.32
N VAL A 27 8.93 -0.08 15.19
CA VAL A 27 9.48 -0.16 16.54
C VAL A 27 8.41 0.04 17.62
N ALA A 28 7.73 1.19 17.62
CA ALA A 28 6.81 1.55 18.68
C ALA A 28 5.59 0.62 18.74
N MET A 29 4.98 0.30 17.59
CA MET A 29 3.82 -0.60 17.54
C MET A 29 4.15 -2.04 17.99
N PRO A 30 5.25 -2.69 17.56
CA PRO A 30 5.64 -4.00 18.04
C PRO A 30 5.91 -4.03 19.55
N LEU A 31 6.60 -3.00 20.08
CA LEU A 31 6.89 -2.90 21.49
C LEU A 31 5.64 -2.72 22.34
N TRP A 32 4.73 -1.86 21.90
CA TRP A 32 3.49 -1.58 22.62
C TRP A 32 2.51 -2.75 22.59
N ALA A 33 2.31 -3.34 21.41
CA ALA A 33 1.38 -4.44 21.24
C ALA A 33 1.87 -5.75 21.89
N LYS A 34 3.12 -5.85 22.32
CA LYS A 34 3.77 -7.07 22.86
C LYS A 34 3.55 -8.31 21.97
N GLN A 35 3.37 -8.09 20.68
CA GLN A 35 3.10 -9.11 19.66
C GLN A 35 4.20 -9.05 18.61
N PRO A 36 4.63 -10.20 18.06
CA PRO A 36 5.58 -10.20 16.96
C PRO A 36 4.93 -9.58 15.71
N TYR A 37 5.15 -8.29 15.52
CA TYR A 37 4.71 -7.56 14.32
C TYR A 37 5.65 -7.89 13.16
N GLY A 38 5.44 -9.05 12.57
CA GLY A 38 6.24 -9.50 11.42
C GLY A 38 5.55 -9.22 10.08
N MET A 39 6.24 -9.57 8.99
CA MET A 39 5.73 -9.50 7.62
C MET A 39 4.31 -10.07 7.43
N PRO A 40 3.91 -11.17 8.10
CA PRO A 40 2.53 -11.68 7.98
C PRO A 40 1.46 -10.67 8.39
N VAL A 41 1.70 -9.87 9.42
CA VAL A 41 0.74 -8.85 9.89
C VAL A 41 0.59 -7.74 8.85
N HIS A 42 1.68 -7.27 8.25
CA HIS A 42 1.62 -6.27 7.18
C HIS A 42 0.85 -6.79 5.96
N ARG A 43 1.04 -8.05 5.59
CA ARG A 43 0.28 -8.69 4.50
C ARG A 43 -1.22 -8.71 4.77
N VAL A 44 -1.61 -9.12 5.97
CA VAL A 44 -3.04 -9.14 6.38
C VAL A 44 -3.63 -7.73 6.33
N ARG A 45 -2.91 -6.71 6.83
CA ARG A 45 -3.35 -5.31 6.77
C ARG A 45 -3.54 -4.82 5.33
N ILE A 46 -2.62 -5.14 4.44
CA ILE A 46 -2.72 -4.77 3.02
C ILE A 46 -3.99 -5.38 2.41
N ILE A 47 -4.20 -6.68 2.61
CA ILE A 47 -5.39 -7.38 2.11
C ILE A 47 -6.67 -6.75 2.69
N GLN A 48 -6.69 -6.45 3.99
CA GLN A 48 -7.83 -5.78 4.63
C GLN A 48 -8.11 -4.41 4.03
N CYS A 49 -7.09 -3.59 3.75
CA CYS A 49 -7.29 -2.28 3.13
C CYS A 49 -8.00 -2.40 1.78
N TYR A 50 -7.58 -3.33 0.93
CA TYR A 50 -8.22 -3.55 -0.37
C TYR A 50 -9.61 -4.18 -0.25
N ALA A 51 -9.82 -5.05 0.73
CA ALA A 51 -11.15 -5.59 1.04
C ALA A 51 -12.13 -4.49 1.48
N HIS A 52 -11.68 -3.54 2.31
CA HIS A 52 -12.50 -2.38 2.72
C HIS A 52 -12.81 -1.47 1.53
N LEU A 53 -11.85 -1.21 0.63
CA LEU A 53 -12.11 -0.44 -0.58
C LEU A 53 -13.17 -1.12 -1.46
N TYR A 54 -13.12 -2.45 -1.55
CA TYR A 54 -14.11 -3.21 -2.30
C TYR A 54 -15.49 -3.16 -1.66
N ALA A 55 -15.55 -3.31 -0.32
CA ALA A 55 -16.80 -3.19 0.42
C ALA A 55 -17.39 -1.78 0.31
N LEU A 56 -16.57 -0.74 0.34
CA LEU A 56 -17.02 0.64 0.14
C LEU A 56 -17.60 0.84 -1.27
N LYS A 57 -16.92 0.32 -2.30
CA LYS A 57 -17.43 0.34 -3.68
C LYS A 57 -18.79 -0.34 -3.77
N ASP A 58 -18.93 -1.54 -3.21
CA ASP A 58 -20.19 -2.30 -3.27
C ASP A 58 -21.29 -1.61 -2.49
N SER A 59 -20.97 -0.96 -1.37
CA SER A 59 -21.91 -0.11 -0.61
C SER A 59 -22.40 1.09 -1.42
N LEU A 60 -21.47 1.79 -2.11
CA LEU A 60 -21.82 2.95 -2.93
C LEU A 60 -22.67 2.58 -4.16
N LEU A 61 -22.49 1.37 -4.68
CA LEU A 61 -23.27 0.85 -5.81
C LEU A 61 -24.57 0.16 -5.39
N GLY A 62 -24.91 0.17 -4.08
CA GLY A 62 -26.08 -0.51 -3.56
C GLY A 62 -26.03 -2.04 -3.64
N GLN A 63 -24.82 -2.61 -3.85
CA GLN A 63 -24.57 -4.04 -4.00
C GLN A 63 -23.99 -4.67 -2.72
N ALA A 64 -24.26 -4.06 -1.56
CA ALA A 64 -23.74 -4.56 -0.30
C ALA A 64 -24.14 -6.02 -0.09
N ALA A 65 -23.17 -6.92 -0.07
CA ALA A 65 -23.41 -8.32 0.20
C ALA A 65 -23.91 -8.51 1.61
N ALA A 66 -24.95 -9.34 1.80
CA ALA A 66 -25.39 -9.74 3.12
C ALA A 66 -24.25 -10.38 3.90
N TRP A 67 -24.13 -10.05 5.17
CA TRP A 67 -23.14 -10.65 6.06
C TRP A 67 -23.28 -12.18 6.05
N VAL A 68 -22.20 -12.88 5.70
CA VAL A 68 -22.14 -14.34 5.72
C VAL A 68 -21.31 -14.76 6.95
N PRO A 69 -21.87 -15.55 7.88
CA PRO A 69 -21.15 -16.04 9.04
C PRO A 69 -19.91 -16.84 8.63
N SER A 70 -18.78 -16.63 9.31
CA SER A 70 -17.50 -17.27 9.03
C SER A 70 -17.46 -18.80 9.21
N GLY A 71 -18.59 -19.44 9.49
CA GLY A 71 -18.74 -20.92 9.58
C GLY A 71 -19.58 -21.52 8.45
N GLY A 72 -20.17 -20.71 7.59
CA GLY A 72 -20.86 -21.21 6.40
C GLY A 72 -19.87 -21.48 5.29
N GLY A 73 -19.87 -22.71 4.75
CA GLY A 73 -18.92 -23.16 3.73
C GLY A 73 -18.67 -22.12 2.64
N ALA A 74 -17.42 -22.01 2.20
CA ALA A 74 -16.94 -21.02 1.28
C ALA A 74 -17.84 -20.89 0.03
N SER A 75 -18.72 -19.89 0.04
CA SER A 75 -19.57 -19.66 -1.11
C SER A 75 -18.72 -19.18 -2.29
N ARG A 76 -19.09 -19.56 -3.50
CA ARG A 76 -18.45 -19.07 -4.75
C ARG A 76 -18.32 -17.55 -4.80
N SER A 77 -19.15 -16.82 -4.08
CA SER A 77 -19.14 -15.35 -4.02
C SER A 77 -17.92 -14.82 -3.26
N SER A 78 -17.50 -15.49 -2.18
CA SER A 78 -16.33 -15.11 -1.37
C SER A 78 -15.03 -15.24 -2.16
N SER A 79 -14.87 -16.28 -2.96
CA SER A 79 -13.68 -16.46 -3.80
C SER A 79 -13.58 -15.42 -4.92
N LYS A 80 -14.72 -15.01 -5.48
CA LYS A 80 -14.78 -13.97 -6.52
C LYS A 80 -14.42 -12.58 -5.97
N ALA A 81 -14.95 -12.21 -4.80
CA ALA A 81 -14.64 -10.95 -4.13
C ALA A 81 -13.16 -10.87 -3.75
N TYR A 82 -12.60 -11.94 -3.21
CA TYR A 82 -11.16 -12.02 -2.89
C TYR A 82 -10.29 -11.85 -4.14
N ARG A 83 -10.61 -12.58 -5.22
CA ARG A 83 -9.87 -12.48 -6.48
C ARG A 83 -9.92 -11.06 -7.06
N SER A 84 -11.07 -10.43 -7.00
CA SER A 84 -11.23 -9.05 -7.45
C SER A 84 -10.41 -8.06 -6.61
N SER A 85 -10.37 -8.24 -5.29
CA SER A 85 -9.53 -7.42 -4.39
C SER A 85 -8.04 -7.57 -4.71
N VAL A 86 -7.58 -8.79 -4.98
CA VAL A 86 -6.20 -9.06 -5.38
C VAL A 86 -5.86 -8.41 -6.72
N VAL A 87 -6.74 -8.53 -7.72
CA VAL A 87 -6.55 -7.88 -9.02
C VAL A 87 -6.48 -6.36 -8.86
N LEU A 88 -7.38 -5.76 -8.08
CA LEU A 88 -7.35 -4.33 -7.79
C LEU A 88 -6.03 -3.92 -7.11
N MET A 89 -5.58 -4.69 -6.12
CA MET A 89 -4.32 -4.45 -5.43
C MET A 89 -3.13 -4.45 -6.39
N VAL A 90 -3.01 -5.49 -7.22
CA VAL A 90 -1.92 -5.62 -8.18
C VAL A 90 -1.94 -4.48 -9.20
N THR A 91 -3.11 -4.22 -9.79
CA THR A 91 -3.28 -3.15 -10.80
C THR A 91 -2.93 -1.79 -10.22
N TRP A 92 -3.49 -1.45 -9.05
CA TRP A 92 -3.23 -0.16 -8.40
C TRP A 92 -1.76 0.00 -8.00
N THR A 93 -1.18 -1.03 -7.38
CA THR A 93 0.22 -1.00 -6.95
C THR A 93 1.16 -0.85 -8.14
N THR A 94 0.93 -1.61 -9.22
CA THR A 94 1.74 -1.52 -10.43
C THR A 94 1.59 -0.16 -11.09
N ALA A 95 0.37 0.33 -11.29
CA ALA A 95 0.10 1.61 -11.90
C ALA A 95 0.72 2.78 -11.11
N SER A 96 0.56 2.79 -9.79
CA SER A 96 1.14 3.83 -8.93
C SER A 96 2.67 3.78 -8.92
N THR A 97 3.27 2.59 -8.89
CA THR A 97 4.74 2.43 -8.94
C THR A 97 5.29 2.92 -10.27
N VAL A 98 4.67 2.54 -11.39
CA VAL A 98 5.07 3.00 -12.72
C VAL A 98 4.92 4.52 -12.84
N ALA A 99 3.83 5.09 -12.33
CA ALA A 99 3.61 6.53 -12.34
C ALA A 99 4.66 7.29 -11.51
N ILE A 100 5.02 6.78 -10.33
CA ILE A 100 6.05 7.40 -9.48
C ILE A 100 7.43 7.30 -10.12
N ILE A 101 7.82 6.12 -10.61
CA ILE A 101 9.13 5.93 -11.26
C ILE A 101 9.22 6.73 -12.55
N GLY A 102 8.20 6.66 -13.40
CA GLY A 102 8.16 7.41 -14.66
C GLY A 102 8.15 8.92 -14.45
N GLY A 103 7.33 9.40 -13.51
CA GLY A 103 7.30 10.83 -13.13
C GLY A 103 8.63 11.30 -12.52
N SER A 104 9.25 10.46 -11.70
CA SER A 104 10.58 10.76 -11.13
C SER A 104 11.65 10.82 -12.23
N ALA A 105 11.67 9.86 -13.15
CA ALA A 105 12.61 9.83 -14.26
C ALA A 105 12.46 11.06 -15.17
N TRP A 106 11.23 11.46 -15.48
CA TRP A 106 10.94 12.68 -16.22
C TRP A 106 11.51 13.92 -15.52
N ARG A 107 11.28 14.02 -14.22
CA ARG A 107 11.72 15.20 -13.44
C ARG A 107 13.22 15.21 -13.15
N MET A 108 13.91 14.08 -13.22
CA MET A 108 15.38 14.00 -13.11
C MET A 108 16.09 14.75 -14.24
N LEU A 109 15.41 15.08 -15.34
CA LEU A 109 15.95 15.92 -16.41
C LEU A 109 16.09 17.38 -15.97
N GLU A 110 15.27 17.84 -15.01
CA GLU A 110 15.24 19.23 -14.52
C GLU A 110 15.86 19.40 -13.13
N PHE A 111 15.82 18.35 -12.32
CA PHE A 111 16.24 18.38 -10.91
C PHE A 111 17.25 17.29 -10.58
N PRO A 112 18.12 17.49 -9.59
CA PRO A 112 19.10 16.50 -9.15
C PRO A 112 18.43 15.19 -8.71
N TRP A 113 18.99 14.06 -9.12
CA TRP A 113 18.44 12.73 -8.91
C TRP A 113 18.21 12.35 -7.43
N TYR A 114 19.01 12.89 -6.52
CA TYR A 114 18.92 12.56 -5.08
C TYR A 114 17.62 13.03 -4.43
N HIS A 115 16.91 14.01 -5.01
CA HIS A 115 15.60 14.43 -4.53
C HIS A 115 14.51 13.36 -4.71
N PHE A 116 14.70 12.45 -5.66
CA PHE A 116 13.70 11.42 -5.99
C PHE A 116 13.98 10.07 -5.32
N VAL A 117 15.17 9.88 -4.74
CA VAL A 117 15.55 8.63 -4.06
C VAL A 117 14.53 8.19 -3.01
N PRO A 118 14.02 9.05 -2.10
CA PRO A 118 13.03 8.64 -1.12
C PRO A 118 11.71 8.18 -1.77
N ALA A 119 11.24 8.86 -2.80
CA ALA A 119 10.01 8.50 -3.49
C ALA A 119 10.13 7.16 -4.21
N ILE A 120 11.25 6.93 -4.90
CA ILE A 120 11.54 5.67 -5.60
C ILE A 120 11.69 4.53 -4.59
N ALA A 121 12.40 4.74 -3.48
CA ALA A 121 12.59 3.74 -2.44
C ALA A 121 11.26 3.34 -1.79
N LEU A 122 10.39 4.31 -1.49
CA LEU A 122 9.06 4.05 -0.94
C LEU A 122 8.15 3.33 -1.95
N ALA A 123 8.20 3.70 -3.24
CA ALA A 123 7.44 3.04 -4.29
C ALA A 123 7.90 1.59 -4.48
N ALA A 124 9.20 1.35 -4.55
CA ALA A 124 9.78 0.01 -4.66
C ALA A 124 9.46 -0.84 -3.42
N GLY A 125 9.63 -0.30 -2.22
CA GLY A 125 9.30 -0.97 -0.97
C GLY A 125 7.81 -1.34 -0.89
N SER A 126 6.91 -0.41 -1.23
CA SER A 126 5.47 -0.67 -1.29
C SER A 126 5.13 -1.73 -2.33
N PHE A 127 5.76 -1.70 -3.50
CA PHE A 127 5.59 -2.72 -4.53
C PHE A 127 6.01 -4.09 -4.02
N CYS A 128 7.19 -4.22 -3.45
CA CYS A 128 7.69 -5.49 -2.88
C CYS A 128 6.77 -6.02 -1.78
N LEU A 129 6.32 -5.15 -0.87
CA LEU A 129 5.40 -5.53 0.20
C LEU A 129 4.06 -6.05 -0.34
N ASN A 130 3.46 -5.33 -1.28
CA ASN A 130 2.19 -5.74 -1.88
C ASN A 130 2.34 -7.05 -2.67
N MET A 131 3.40 -7.20 -3.46
CA MET A 131 3.65 -8.43 -4.23
C MET A 131 3.99 -9.62 -3.33
N SER A 132 4.63 -9.39 -2.18
CA SER A 132 4.90 -10.47 -1.20
C SER A 132 3.64 -11.13 -0.66
N THR A 133 2.48 -10.46 -0.75
CA THR A 133 1.19 -11.04 -0.36
C THR A 133 0.74 -12.16 -1.31
N LEU A 134 1.25 -12.19 -2.53
CA LEU A 134 0.89 -13.17 -3.56
C LEU A 134 1.73 -14.45 -3.49
N VAL A 135 2.97 -14.35 -2.99
CA VAL A 135 3.97 -15.45 -3.04
C VAL A 135 3.74 -16.50 -1.95
N HIS A 136 3.07 -16.13 -0.86
CA HIS A 136 2.85 -17.03 0.28
C HIS A 136 1.40 -17.52 0.33
N ARG A 137 0.98 -18.22 -0.71
CA ARG A 137 -0.23 -19.06 -0.70
C ARG A 137 0.08 -20.47 -0.30
#